data_3e71dbf88c30443955853e4ca7dd6a33
#
_entry.id   3e71dbf88c30443955853e4ca7dd6a33
#
_cell.length_a   1.000
_cell.length_b   1.000
_cell.length_c   1.000
_cell.angle_alpha   90.00
_cell.angle_beta   90.00
_cell.angle_gamma   90.00
#
_symmetry.space_group_name_H-M   'P 1'
#
loop_
_entity.id
_entity.type
_entity.pdbx_description
1 polymer ?
#
loop_
_entity_poly.entity_id
_entity_poly.type
_entity_poly.pdbx_seq_one_letter_code
_entity_poly.pdbx_strand_id
1 'polypeptide(L)'
;DNLFVFILVFDYFKVPESTQPKVLSYGIVGAMIMRAAMILAGATAIEDFEPVLLVFAGILIFSSYKLLANNEEEEEEDLKDSAIVKFCSSMIQVSDEYDGDNFWTTAKDGVTKMATPLLLVVAVIELSDVVFAVDSIPAVFGVTKDPFIVYTSNIFAICGLRSVFGFVSAVVSELEYLETSVAVVLGFIGVKMVADYAGYPMSTEASLAVVATLLSGGVAASYLFPSAPAEVTSSVDE
;
A
#
# COMPACT_ATOMS: atom_id res chain seq x y z
N ASP A 1 4.26 -2.11 2.45
CA ASP A 1 3.10 -2.66 1.72
C ASP A 1 3.24 -2.50 0.20
N ASN A 2 3.20 -1.30 -0.38
CA ASN A 2 3.23 -1.12 -1.85
C ASN A 2 4.41 -1.81 -2.54
N LEU A 3 5.56 -1.85 -1.90
CA LEU A 3 6.77 -2.40 -2.46
C LEU A 3 6.75 -3.94 -2.48
N PHE A 4 6.22 -4.53 -1.41
CA PHE A 4 6.02 -5.97 -1.31
C PHE A 4 5.09 -6.45 -2.44
N VAL A 5 4.03 -5.69 -2.72
CA VAL A 5 3.10 -5.99 -3.82
C VAL A 5 3.81 -5.99 -5.18
N PHE A 6 4.73 -5.07 -5.45
CA PHE A 6 5.51 -5.11 -6.69
C PHE A 6 6.29 -6.41 -6.84
N ILE A 7 7.00 -6.84 -5.79
CA ILE A 7 7.78 -8.09 -5.80
C ILE A 7 6.85 -9.27 -6.04
N LEU A 8 5.78 -9.35 -5.27
CA LEU A 8 4.82 -10.44 -5.29
C LEU A 8 4.12 -10.55 -6.67
N VAL A 9 3.70 -9.41 -7.24
CA VAL A 9 3.09 -9.35 -8.58
C VAL A 9 4.11 -9.72 -9.66
N PHE A 10 5.36 -9.27 -9.56
CA PHE A 10 6.41 -9.62 -10.53
C PHE A 10 6.72 -11.11 -10.50
N ASP A 11 6.78 -11.72 -9.32
CA ASP A 11 7.01 -13.16 -9.21
C ASP A 11 5.80 -13.96 -9.69
N TYR A 12 4.59 -13.55 -9.29
CA TYR A 12 3.36 -14.23 -9.71
C TYR A 12 3.17 -14.25 -11.24
N PHE A 13 3.32 -13.09 -11.89
CA PHE A 13 3.19 -12.99 -13.34
C PHE A 13 4.46 -13.35 -14.11
N LYS A 14 5.55 -13.74 -13.42
CA LYS A 14 6.86 -14.04 -14.01
C LYS A 14 7.34 -12.93 -14.95
N VAL A 15 7.26 -11.68 -14.47
CA VAL A 15 7.63 -10.49 -15.27
C VAL A 15 9.11 -10.54 -15.61
N PRO A 16 9.49 -10.49 -16.92
CA PRO A 16 10.89 -10.51 -17.32
C PRO A 16 11.67 -9.34 -16.69
N GLU A 17 12.86 -9.60 -16.14
CA GLU A 17 13.68 -8.58 -15.45
C GLU A 17 13.94 -7.35 -16.31
N SER A 18 14.09 -7.52 -17.63
CA SER A 18 14.31 -6.44 -18.60
C SER A 18 13.13 -5.47 -18.69
N THR A 19 11.90 -5.91 -18.36
CA THR A 19 10.68 -5.11 -18.46
C THR A 19 10.21 -4.54 -17.11
N GLN A 20 10.71 -5.07 -15.99
CA GLN A 20 10.37 -4.59 -14.64
C GLN A 20 10.60 -3.09 -14.44
N PRO A 21 11.72 -2.46 -14.90
CA PRO A 21 11.92 -1.02 -14.75
C PRO A 21 10.87 -0.19 -15.48
N LYS A 22 10.34 -0.71 -16.59
CA LYS A 22 9.27 -0.05 -17.35
C LYS A 22 7.96 -0.10 -16.56
N VAL A 23 7.57 -1.28 -16.06
CA VAL A 23 6.38 -1.43 -15.21
C VAL A 23 6.45 -0.56 -13.97
N LEU A 24 7.59 -0.56 -13.26
CA LEU A 24 7.81 0.30 -12.10
C LEU A 24 7.63 1.79 -12.42
N SER A 25 8.14 2.23 -13.59
CA SER A 25 8.02 3.63 -13.98
C SER A 25 6.57 4.02 -14.27
N TYR A 26 5.82 3.18 -14.97
CA TYR A 26 4.40 3.44 -15.25
C TYR A 26 3.55 3.33 -13.98
N GLY A 27 3.77 2.32 -13.14
CA GLY A 27 3.09 2.18 -11.86
C GLY A 27 3.32 3.37 -10.93
N ILE A 28 4.55 3.89 -10.83
CA ILE A 28 4.82 5.09 -10.02
C ILE A 28 4.09 6.32 -10.56
N VAL A 29 4.10 6.53 -11.88
CA VAL A 29 3.41 7.68 -12.49
C VAL A 29 1.91 7.56 -12.32
N GLY A 30 1.34 6.38 -12.53
CA GLY A 30 -0.08 6.12 -12.31
C GLY A 30 -0.48 6.33 -10.85
N ALA A 31 0.26 5.77 -9.91
CA ALA A 31 0.05 5.97 -8.48
C ALA A 31 0.07 7.47 -8.10
N MET A 32 0.99 8.26 -8.64
CA MET A 32 1.02 9.71 -8.41
C MET A 32 -0.26 10.40 -8.90
N ILE A 33 -0.73 10.04 -10.10
CA ILE A 33 -1.95 10.61 -10.69
C ILE A 33 -3.19 10.20 -9.88
N MET A 34 -3.30 8.90 -9.55
CA MET A 34 -4.42 8.39 -8.77
C MET A 34 -4.48 8.99 -7.37
N ARG A 35 -3.35 9.11 -6.68
CA ARG A 35 -3.27 9.76 -5.37
C ARG A 35 -3.62 11.24 -5.45
N ALA A 36 -3.17 11.96 -6.48
CA ALA A 36 -3.59 13.34 -6.70
C ALA A 36 -5.12 13.46 -6.80
N ALA A 37 -5.75 12.61 -7.63
CA ALA A 37 -7.19 12.60 -7.79
C ALA A 37 -7.93 12.27 -6.47
N MET A 38 -7.47 11.26 -5.73
CA MET A 38 -8.08 10.85 -4.46
C MET A 38 -7.90 11.91 -3.37
N ILE A 39 -6.72 12.54 -3.28
CA ILE A 39 -6.46 13.60 -2.31
C ILE A 39 -7.32 14.83 -2.60
N LEU A 40 -7.43 15.24 -3.86
CA LEU A 40 -8.30 16.34 -4.25
C LEU A 40 -9.77 16.02 -3.97
N ALA A 41 -10.23 14.81 -4.31
CA ALA A 41 -11.59 14.38 -3.99
C ALA A 41 -11.84 14.32 -2.48
N GLY A 42 -10.89 13.82 -1.70
CA GLY A 42 -10.96 13.78 -0.24
C GLY A 42 -10.98 15.19 0.38
N ALA A 43 -10.13 16.10 -0.10
CA ALA A 43 -10.08 17.48 0.37
C ALA A 43 -11.39 18.20 0.09
N THR A 44 -11.92 18.13 -1.14
CA THR A 44 -13.21 18.74 -1.49
C THR A 44 -14.35 18.13 -0.70
N ALA A 45 -14.35 16.81 -0.50
CA ALA A 45 -15.36 16.14 0.31
C ALA A 45 -15.34 16.62 1.77
N ILE A 46 -14.17 16.87 2.35
CA ILE A 46 -14.02 17.42 3.72
C ILE A 46 -14.51 18.89 3.78
N GLU A 47 -14.18 19.68 2.75
CA GLU A 47 -14.63 21.09 2.68
C GLU A 47 -16.15 21.20 2.54
N ASP A 48 -16.77 20.37 1.71
CA ASP A 48 -18.21 20.40 1.45
C ASP A 48 -19.03 19.73 2.56
N PHE A 49 -18.47 18.70 3.20
CA PHE A 49 -19.18 17.88 4.17
C PHE A 49 -18.25 17.37 5.28
N GLU A 50 -18.05 18.19 6.31
CA GLU A 50 -17.15 17.89 7.43
C GLU A 50 -17.34 16.49 8.07
N PRO A 51 -18.56 15.91 8.18
CA PRO A 51 -18.74 14.55 8.68
C PRO A 51 -18.00 13.44 7.91
N VAL A 52 -17.48 13.71 6.70
CA VAL A 52 -16.58 12.78 5.98
C VAL A 52 -15.36 12.41 6.84
N LEU A 53 -14.91 13.32 7.70
CA LEU A 53 -13.83 13.03 8.67
C LEU A 53 -14.17 11.85 9.59
N LEU A 54 -15.44 11.68 9.97
CA LEU A 54 -15.87 10.53 10.77
C LEU A 54 -15.82 9.20 9.96
N VAL A 55 -16.11 9.29 8.67
CA VAL A 55 -15.94 8.11 7.78
C VAL A 55 -14.46 7.74 7.70
N PHE A 56 -13.59 8.71 7.51
CA PHE A 56 -12.14 8.47 7.50
C PHE A 56 -11.64 7.92 8.84
N ALA A 57 -12.09 8.48 9.95
CA ALA A 57 -11.78 7.96 11.28
C ALA A 57 -12.25 6.50 11.46
N GLY A 58 -13.46 6.19 10.97
CA GLY A 58 -14.00 4.82 10.99
C GLY A 58 -13.14 3.84 10.19
N ILE A 59 -12.69 4.23 9.00
CA ILE A 59 -11.78 3.44 8.18
C ILE A 59 -10.49 3.16 8.94
N LEU A 60 -9.85 4.19 9.52
CA LEU A 60 -8.58 4.04 10.24
C LEU A 60 -8.71 3.15 11.47
N ILE A 61 -9.78 3.30 12.25
CA ILE A 61 -10.04 2.46 13.42
C ILE A 61 -10.28 1.00 13.00
N PHE A 62 -11.03 0.79 11.91
CA PHE A 62 -11.26 -0.54 11.37
C PHE A 62 -9.98 -1.20 10.87
N SER A 63 -9.14 -0.47 10.11
CA SER A 63 -7.84 -0.95 9.64
C SER A 63 -6.90 -1.26 10.81
N SER A 64 -6.86 -0.39 11.82
CA SER A 64 -6.12 -0.64 13.06
C SER A 64 -6.56 -1.94 13.74
N TYR A 65 -7.88 -2.12 13.89
CA TYR A 65 -8.43 -3.33 14.50
C TYR A 65 -8.09 -4.58 13.67
N LYS A 66 -8.22 -4.51 12.34
CA LYS A 66 -7.91 -5.62 11.44
C LYS A 66 -6.43 -6.03 11.57
N LEU A 67 -5.50 -5.07 11.51
CA LEU A 67 -4.06 -5.32 11.65
C LEU A 67 -3.69 -5.93 13.03
N LEU A 68 -4.35 -5.50 14.11
CA LEU A 68 -4.11 -6.05 15.45
C LEU A 68 -4.78 -7.40 15.71
N ALA A 69 -5.86 -7.71 14.98
CA ALA A 69 -6.64 -8.93 15.17
C ALA A 69 -6.17 -10.09 14.28
N ASN A 70 -5.58 -9.81 13.13
CA ASN A 70 -5.04 -10.83 12.24
C ASN A 70 -3.73 -11.34 12.83
N ASN A 71 -3.75 -12.56 13.34
CA ASN A 71 -2.56 -13.36 13.53
C ASN A 71 -2.03 -13.75 12.14
N GLU A 72 -0.73 -13.84 11.98
CA GLU A 72 0.12 -14.00 10.81
C GLU A 72 -0.27 -15.10 9.77
N GLU A 73 -1.37 -15.81 9.96
CA GLU A 73 -1.74 -16.98 9.15
C GLU A 73 -2.59 -16.67 7.89
N GLU A 74 -3.07 -15.42 7.68
CA GLU A 74 -3.95 -15.08 6.55
C GLU A 74 -3.30 -14.22 5.45
N GLU A 75 -2.03 -13.83 5.55
CA GLU A 75 -1.38 -12.95 4.56
C GLU A 75 -0.90 -13.64 3.27
N GLU A 76 -0.89 -14.97 3.22
CA GLU A 76 -0.71 -15.72 1.98
C GLU A 76 -2.05 -15.98 1.25
N GLU A 77 -2.88 -14.97 1.09
CA GLU A 77 -3.89 -15.04 0.02
C GLU A 77 -3.13 -15.20 -1.30
N ASP A 78 -3.13 -16.43 -1.80
CA ASP A 78 -2.54 -16.78 -3.08
C ASP A 78 -3.04 -15.73 -4.09
N LEU A 79 -2.15 -14.93 -4.67
CA LEU A 79 -2.50 -13.88 -5.64
C LEU A 79 -3.45 -14.37 -6.73
N LYS A 80 -3.47 -15.70 -7.00
CA LYS A 80 -4.44 -16.35 -7.88
C LYS A 80 -5.88 -16.15 -7.43
N ASP A 81 -6.11 -16.12 -6.12
CA ASP A 81 -7.42 -15.91 -5.53
C ASP A 81 -7.71 -14.45 -5.21
N SER A 82 -6.72 -13.58 -5.36
CA SER A 82 -6.88 -12.14 -5.14
C SER A 82 -8.00 -11.57 -6.00
N ALA A 83 -8.97 -10.93 -5.34
CA ALA A 83 -10.08 -10.26 -5.99
C ALA A 83 -9.61 -9.21 -7.02
N ILE A 84 -8.46 -8.58 -6.76
CA ILE A 84 -7.84 -7.57 -7.63
C ILE A 84 -7.42 -8.19 -8.97
N VAL A 85 -6.69 -9.32 -8.93
CA VAL A 85 -6.24 -10.02 -10.15
C VAL A 85 -7.43 -10.53 -10.95
N LYS A 86 -8.42 -11.13 -10.28
CA LYS A 86 -9.66 -11.60 -10.90
C LYS A 86 -10.44 -10.46 -11.56
N PHE A 87 -10.54 -9.32 -10.89
CA PHE A 87 -11.21 -8.14 -11.42
C PHE A 87 -10.49 -7.60 -12.67
N CYS A 88 -9.17 -7.36 -12.59
CA CYS A 88 -8.39 -6.85 -13.72
C CYS A 88 -8.45 -7.79 -14.93
N SER A 89 -8.27 -9.10 -14.72
CA SER A 89 -8.32 -10.10 -15.80
C SER A 89 -9.72 -10.29 -16.40
N SER A 90 -10.78 -9.98 -15.66
CA SER A 90 -12.14 -10.01 -16.20
C SER A 90 -12.47 -8.81 -17.10
N MET A 91 -11.79 -7.67 -16.88
CA MET A 91 -12.03 -6.43 -17.64
C MET A 91 -11.19 -6.33 -18.91
N ILE A 92 -10.05 -7.01 -18.96
CA ILE A 92 -9.04 -6.85 -20.01
C ILE A 92 -8.84 -8.19 -20.70
N GLN A 93 -9.01 -8.23 -22.03
CA GLN A 93 -8.62 -9.39 -22.84
C GLN A 93 -7.09 -9.45 -22.95
N VAL A 94 -6.48 -10.41 -22.26
CA VAL A 94 -5.03 -10.54 -22.15
C VAL A 94 -4.55 -11.69 -23.04
N SER A 95 -3.41 -11.48 -23.73
CA SER A 95 -2.71 -12.53 -24.46
C SER A 95 -2.01 -13.50 -23.50
N ASP A 96 -1.77 -14.72 -23.94
CA ASP A 96 -1.09 -15.75 -23.15
C ASP A 96 0.42 -15.47 -22.99
N GLU A 97 1.00 -14.67 -23.89
CA GLU A 97 2.46 -14.45 -23.95
C GLU A 97 2.80 -12.95 -23.89
N TYR A 98 3.98 -12.68 -23.32
CA TYR A 98 4.59 -11.36 -23.37
C TYR A 98 5.03 -11.02 -24.81
N ASP A 99 4.84 -9.79 -25.24
CA ASP A 99 5.32 -9.27 -26.53
C ASP A 99 6.43 -8.24 -26.28
N GLY A 100 7.60 -8.72 -25.89
CA GLY A 100 8.72 -7.89 -25.49
C GLY A 100 8.32 -6.91 -24.36
N ASP A 101 8.47 -5.63 -24.60
CA ASP A 101 8.09 -4.55 -23.68
C ASP A 101 6.79 -3.83 -24.06
N ASN A 102 6.01 -4.39 -25.01
CA ASN A 102 4.77 -3.81 -25.46
C ASN A 102 3.62 -4.07 -24.46
N PHE A 103 2.76 -3.07 -24.27
CA PHE A 103 1.52 -3.22 -23.50
C PHE A 103 0.36 -3.79 -24.33
N TRP A 104 0.43 -3.68 -25.65
CA TRP A 104 -0.57 -4.16 -26.58
C TRP A 104 0.07 -5.05 -27.63
N THR A 105 -0.60 -6.13 -27.96
CA THR A 105 -0.23 -7.03 -29.05
C THR A 105 -1.41 -7.30 -29.97
N THR A 106 -1.17 -7.97 -31.08
CA THR A 106 -2.20 -8.38 -32.03
C THR A 106 -2.46 -9.87 -31.89
N ALA A 107 -3.72 -10.26 -31.75
CA ALA A 107 -4.11 -11.66 -31.67
C ALA A 107 -3.68 -12.44 -32.93
N LYS A 108 -3.71 -13.77 -32.86
CA LYS A 108 -3.35 -14.67 -33.96
C LYS A 108 -4.18 -14.46 -35.24
N ASP A 109 -5.33 -13.78 -35.14
CA ASP A 109 -6.18 -13.38 -36.27
C ASP A 109 -5.62 -12.20 -37.10
N GLY A 110 -4.56 -11.55 -36.61
CA GLY A 110 -3.90 -10.40 -37.25
C GLY A 110 -4.71 -9.10 -37.22
N VAL A 111 -5.84 -9.04 -36.54
CA VAL A 111 -6.77 -7.88 -36.54
C VAL A 111 -7.11 -7.42 -35.14
N THR A 112 -7.37 -8.35 -34.21
CA THR A 112 -7.80 -8.03 -32.86
C THR A 112 -6.64 -7.56 -31.99
N LYS A 113 -6.75 -6.35 -31.40
CA LYS A 113 -5.77 -5.88 -30.40
C LYS A 113 -6.10 -6.48 -29.04
N MET A 114 -5.10 -7.05 -28.42
CA MET A 114 -5.17 -7.62 -27.06
C MET A 114 -4.15 -6.93 -26.15
N ALA A 115 -4.44 -6.88 -24.87
CA ALA A 115 -3.45 -6.47 -23.88
C ALA A 115 -2.40 -7.57 -23.70
N THR A 116 -1.18 -7.19 -23.43
CA THR A 116 -0.16 -8.16 -22.98
C THR A 116 -0.27 -8.39 -21.48
N PRO A 117 0.30 -9.47 -20.92
CA PRO A 117 0.40 -9.65 -19.48
C PRO A 117 1.09 -8.46 -18.78
N LEU A 118 1.94 -7.72 -19.51
CA LEU A 118 2.61 -6.53 -18.96
C LEU A 118 1.62 -5.41 -18.62
N LEU A 119 0.58 -5.19 -19.45
CA LEU A 119 -0.49 -4.22 -19.14
C LEU A 119 -1.33 -4.68 -17.95
N LEU A 120 -1.63 -5.99 -17.87
CA LEU A 120 -2.36 -6.55 -16.73
C LEU A 120 -1.60 -6.34 -15.43
N VAL A 121 -0.28 -6.56 -15.43
CA VAL A 121 0.59 -6.32 -14.27
C VAL A 121 0.51 -4.86 -13.82
N VAL A 122 0.61 -3.91 -14.73
CA VAL A 122 0.46 -2.47 -14.39
C VAL A 122 -0.92 -2.20 -13.80
N ALA A 123 -1.99 -2.74 -14.39
CA ALA A 123 -3.35 -2.55 -13.89
C ALA A 123 -3.56 -3.13 -12.48
N VAL A 124 -2.98 -4.30 -12.20
CA VAL A 124 -3.01 -4.91 -10.84
C VAL A 124 -2.27 -4.04 -9.83
N ILE A 125 -1.09 -3.54 -10.18
CA ILE A 125 -0.29 -2.65 -9.32
C ILE A 125 -1.06 -1.35 -9.03
N GLU A 126 -1.63 -0.72 -10.05
CA GLU A 126 -2.41 0.52 -9.89
C GLU A 126 -3.64 0.32 -9.00
N LEU A 127 -4.36 -0.77 -9.21
CA LEU A 127 -5.54 -1.05 -8.39
C LEU A 127 -5.16 -1.38 -6.94
N SER A 128 -4.04 -2.07 -6.74
CA SER A 128 -3.50 -2.32 -5.40
C SER A 128 -3.12 -1.00 -4.70
N ASP A 129 -2.47 -0.05 -5.42
CA ASP A 129 -2.15 1.26 -4.85
C ASP A 129 -3.42 2.04 -4.44
N VAL A 130 -4.51 1.94 -5.22
CA VAL A 130 -5.81 2.54 -4.83
C VAL A 130 -6.32 1.94 -3.52
N VAL A 131 -6.24 0.62 -3.35
CA VAL A 131 -6.67 -0.04 -2.11
C VAL A 131 -5.85 0.46 -0.92
N PHE A 132 -4.53 0.54 -1.04
CA PHE A 132 -3.67 1.08 0.03
C PHE A 132 -3.87 2.59 0.26
N ALA A 133 -4.25 3.34 -0.76
CA ALA A 133 -4.55 4.75 -0.62
C ALA A 133 -5.80 5.02 0.23
N VAL A 134 -6.74 4.06 0.30
CA VAL A 134 -7.94 4.16 1.16
C VAL A 134 -7.57 4.34 2.63
N ASP A 135 -6.50 3.71 3.11
CA ASP A 135 -6.03 3.84 4.49
C ASP A 135 -5.02 4.98 4.65
N SER A 136 -4.07 5.11 3.72
CA SER A 136 -2.96 6.07 3.85
C SER A 136 -3.40 7.52 3.69
N ILE A 137 -4.33 7.83 2.79
CA ILE A 137 -4.80 9.21 2.57
C ILE A 137 -5.58 9.74 3.79
N PRO A 138 -6.57 9.02 4.36
CA PRO A 138 -7.22 9.42 5.60
C PRO A 138 -6.24 9.63 6.76
N ALA A 139 -5.22 8.78 6.88
CA ALA A 139 -4.20 8.90 7.93
C ALA A 139 -3.47 10.25 7.85
N VAL A 140 -3.09 10.70 6.66
CA VAL A 140 -2.44 12.01 6.49
C VAL A 140 -3.43 13.16 6.71
N PHE A 141 -4.69 13.05 6.26
CA PHE A 141 -5.75 14.03 6.55
C PHE A 141 -6.05 14.14 8.06
N GLY A 142 -5.84 13.08 8.81
CA GLY A 142 -5.92 13.11 10.28
C GLY A 142 -4.82 13.95 10.95
N VAL A 143 -3.71 14.20 10.24
CA VAL A 143 -2.60 15.05 10.74
C VAL A 143 -2.71 16.48 10.21
N THR A 144 -3.00 16.67 8.92
CA THR A 144 -3.12 17.97 8.26
C THR A 144 -4.23 17.97 7.23
N LYS A 145 -4.96 19.08 7.13
CA LYS A 145 -6.02 19.28 6.11
C LYS A 145 -5.51 19.99 4.86
N ASP A 146 -4.22 20.38 4.79
CA ASP A 146 -3.64 21.08 3.64
C ASP A 146 -3.40 20.08 2.49
N PRO A 147 -4.14 20.14 1.35
CA PRO A 147 -4.02 19.17 0.27
C PRO A 147 -2.63 19.15 -0.37
N PHE A 148 -1.92 20.29 -0.37
CA PHE A 148 -0.57 20.37 -0.92
C PHE A 148 0.42 19.58 -0.06
N ILE A 149 0.33 19.69 1.28
CA ILE A 149 1.16 18.93 2.21
C ILE A 149 0.82 17.43 2.10
N VAL A 150 -0.47 17.08 2.06
CA VAL A 150 -0.93 15.69 1.89
C VAL A 150 -0.38 15.10 0.61
N TYR A 151 -0.49 15.79 -0.51
CA TYR A 151 0.00 15.30 -1.81
C TYR A 151 1.51 15.18 -1.84
N THR A 152 2.23 16.22 -1.47
CA THR A 152 3.71 16.24 -1.55
C THR A 152 4.32 15.18 -0.64
N SER A 153 3.81 14.98 0.58
CA SER A 153 4.30 13.93 1.49
C SER A 153 4.10 12.54 0.89
N ASN A 154 2.96 12.27 0.25
CA ASN A 154 2.70 11.00 -0.44
C ASN A 154 3.66 10.79 -1.62
N ILE A 155 3.90 11.83 -2.44
CA ILE A 155 4.86 11.75 -3.55
C ILE A 155 6.28 11.47 -3.05
N PHE A 156 6.73 12.18 -2.00
CA PHE A 156 8.04 11.91 -1.40
C PHE A 156 8.15 10.50 -0.84
N ALA A 157 7.08 9.97 -0.24
CA ALA A 157 7.05 8.60 0.24
C ALA A 157 7.22 7.59 -0.91
N ILE A 158 6.47 7.75 -2.02
CA ILE A 158 6.55 6.87 -3.20
C ILE A 158 7.95 6.94 -3.85
N CYS A 159 8.46 8.16 -4.09
CA CYS A 159 9.78 8.34 -4.69
C CYS A 159 10.91 7.86 -3.78
N GLY A 160 10.80 8.11 -2.48
CA GLY A 160 11.76 7.67 -1.47
C GLY A 160 11.82 6.16 -1.37
N LEU A 161 10.67 5.50 -1.39
CA LEU A 161 10.56 4.05 -1.31
C LEU A 161 11.36 3.36 -2.44
N ARG A 162 11.29 3.87 -3.67
CA ARG A 162 12.08 3.36 -4.79
C ARG A 162 13.59 3.41 -4.54
N SER A 163 14.07 4.48 -3.92
CA SER A 163 15.51 4.68 -3.68
C SER A 163 16.06 3.84 -2.54
N VAL A 164 15.21 3.51 -1.55
CA VAL A 164 15.60 2.73 -0.36
C VAL A 164 15.15 1.28 -0.42
N PHE A 165 14.59 0.84 -1.55
CA PHE A 165 14.00 -0.49 -1.70
C PHE A 165 14.89 -1.64 -1.18
N GLY A 166 16.11 -1.75 -1.68
CA GLY A 166 17.02 -2.84 -1.30
C GLY A 166 17.42 -2.80 0.18
N PHE A 167 17.44 -1.61 0.78
CA PHE A 167 17.72 -1.45 2.21
C PHE A 167 16.49 -1.74 3.07
N VAL A 168 15.33 -1.21 2.68
CA VAL A 168 14.08 -1.35 3.42
C VAL A 168 13.60 -2.79 3.40
N SER A 169 13.67 -3.49 2.27
CA SER A 169 13.24 -4.90 2.20
C SER A 169 14.06 -5.82 3.11
N ALA A 170 15.37 -5.53 3.28
CA ALA A 170 16.22 -6.29 4.18
C ALA A 170 15.97 -5.97 5.66
N VAL A 171 15.63 -4.72 5.98
CA VAL A 171 15.46 -4.26 7.38
C VAL A 171 14.04 -4.48 7.87
N VAL A 172 13.02 -4.28 7.01
CA VAL A 172 11.61 -4.42 7.43
C VAL A 172 11.27 -5.87 7.81
N SER A 173 11.87 -6.86 7.15
CA SER A 173 11.72 -8.26 7.53
C SER A 173 12.26 -8.60 8.93
N GLU A 174 13.13 -7.74 9.48
CA GLU A 174 13.68 -7.87 10.84
C GLU A 174 12.90 -7.07 11.89
N LEU A 175 11.94 -6.21 11.47
CA LEU A 175 11.20 -5.29 12.34
C LEU A 175 9.79 -5.82 12.67
N GLU A 176 9.73 -6.89 13.43
CA GLU A 176 8.49 -7.59 13.83
C GLU A 176 7.42 -6.67 14.47
N TYR A 177 7.85 -5.73 15.35
CA TYR A 177 6.92 -4.82 16.03
C TYR A 177 6.56 -3.57 15.22
N LEU A 178 7.08 -3.42 13.99
CA LEU A 178 6.79 -2.25 13.16
C LEU A 178 5.32 -2.24 12.72
N GLU A 179 4.79 -3.37 12.30
CA GLU A 179 3.39 -3.50 11.87
C GLU A 179 2.42 -3.21 13.00
N THR A 180 2.66 -3.79 14.17
CA THR A 180 1.88 -3.49 15.39
C THR A 180 1.92 -2.00 15.72
N SER A 181 3.08 -1.36 15.59
CA SER A 181 3.23 0.09 15.84
C SER A 181 2.45 0.93 14.83
N VAL A 182 2.45 0.53 13.55
CA VAL A 182 1.64 1.19 12.50
C VAL A 182 0.15 1.03 12.81
N ALA A 183 -0.29 -0.16 13.21
CA ALA A 183 -1.67 -0.41 13.60
C ALA A 183 -2.12 0.50 14.75
N VAL A 184 -1.29 0.63 15.79
CA VAL A 184 -1.56 1.53 16.93
C VAL A 184 -1.60 3.00 16.49
N VAL A 185 -0.71 3.41 15.59
CA VAL A 185 -0.71 4.78 15.01
C VAL A 185 -2.02 5.05 14.25
N LEU A 186 -2.48 4.12 13.42
CA LEU A 186 -3.76 4.26 12.69
C LEU A 186 -4.94 4.42 13.66
N GLY A 187 -4.97 3.60 14.70
CA GLY A 187 -5.98 3.69 15.76
C GLY A 187 -5.94 5.04 16.48
N PHE A 188 -4.75 5.51 16.86
CA PHE A 188 -4.55 6.81 17.48
C PHE A 188 -5.06 7.94 16.58
N ILE A 189 -4.69 7.96 15.29
CA ILE A 189 -5.12 9.00 14.36
C ILE A 189 -6.63 8.95 14.17
N GLY A 190 -7.24 7.76 14.03
CA GLY A 190 -8.68 7.62 13.92
C GLY A 190 -9.43 8.15 15.15
N VAL A 191 -8.98 7.82 16.37
CA VAL A 191 -9.55 8.34 17.62
C VAL A 191 -9.36 9.86 17.73
N LYS A 192 -8.17 10.36 17.35
CA LYS A 192 -7.91 11.80 17.30
C LYS A 192 -8.88 12.54 16.38
N MET A 193 -9.15 12.01 15.18
CA MET A 193 -10.10 12.62 14.24
C MET A 193 -11.51 12.70 14.82
N VAL A 194 -11.95 11.67 15.55
CA VAL A 194 -13.23 11.69 16.27
C VAL A 194 -13.22 12.75 17.38
N ALA A 195 -12.14 12.85 18.14
CA ALA A 195 -11.98 13.86 19.20
C ALA A 195 -11.97 15.29 18.65
N ASP A 196 -11.23 15.52 17.55
CA ASP A 196 -11.20 16.82 16.87
C ASP A 196 -12.62 17.23 16.40
N TYR A 197 -13.38 16.30 15.82
CA TYR A 197 -14.76 16.54 15.41
C TYR A 197 -15.69 16.81 16.60
N ALA A 198 -15.44 16.18 17.75
CA ALA A 198 -16.18 16.40 18.99
C ALA A 198 -15.82 17.71 19.71
N GLY A 199 -14.90 18.53 19.17
CA GLY A 199 -14.49 19.81 19.72
C GLY A 199 -13.31 19.73 20.69
N TYR A 200 -12.55 18.65 20.69
CA TYR A 200 -11.31 18.49 21.48
C TYR A 200 -10.08 18.42 20.55
N PRO A 201 -9.71 19.54 19.88
CA PRO A 201 -8.63 19.51 18.89
C PRO A 201 -7.26 19.29 19.57
N MET A 202 -6.48 18.37 18.99
CA MET A 202 -5.08 18.17 19.34
C MET A 202 -4.18 18.93 18.36
N SER A 203 -3.12 19.58 18.87
CA SER A 203 -2.17 20.27 17.99
C SER A 203 -1.42 19.29 17.08
N THR A 204 -1.05 19.75 15.89
CA THR A 204 -0.30 18.95 14.91
C THR A 204 1.03 18.47 15.48
N GLU A 205 1.73 19.33 16.24
CA GLU A 205 3.02 19.00 16.87
C GLU A 205 2.86 17.87 17.90
N ALA A 206 1.82 17.92 18.72
CA ALA A 206 1.53 16.86 19.68
C ALA A 206 1.21 15.54 18.99
N SER A 207 0.40 15.58 17.93
CA SER A 207 0.09 14.39 17.11
C SER A 207 1.35 13.80 16.50
N LEU A 208 2.21 14.60 15.88
CA LEU A 208 3.46 14.14 15.29
C LEU A 208 4.41 13.57 16.33
N ALA A 209 4.49 14.16 17.52
CA ALA A 209 5.30 13.64 18.62
C ALA A 209 4.83 12.24 19.07
N VAL A 210 3.50 12.04 19.18
CA VAL A 210 2.93 10.72 19.53
C VAL A 210 3.25 9.69 18.42
N VAL A 211 2.99 10.03 17.17
CA VAL A 211 3.29 9.14 16.02
C VAL A 211 4.77 8.77 15.97
N ALA A 212 5.67 9.76 16.07
CA ALA A 212 7.11 9.53 16.06
C ALA A 212 7.54 8.64 17.24
N THR A 213 6.97 8.84 18.42
CA THR A 213 7.26 8.03 19.61
C THR A 213 6.80 6.59 19.43
N LEU A 214 5.59 6.37 18.92
CA LEU A 214 5.05 5.02 18.67
C LEU A 214 5.88 4.26 17.64
N LEU A 215 6.20 4.88 16.50
CA LEU A 215 7.01 4.24 15.46
C LEU A 215 8.45 3.96 15.94
N SER A 216 9.08 4.94 16.60
CA SER A 216 10.42 4.74 17.16
C SER A 216 10.43 3.67 18.24
N GLY A 217 9.37 3.60 19.04
CA GLY A 217 9.17 2.57 20.06
C GLY A 217 9.06 1.17 19.45
N GLY A 218 8.32 1.02 18.36
CA GLY A 218 8.21 -0.25 17.64
C GLY A 218 9.52 -0.71 17.02
N VAL A 219 10.25 0.21 16.39
CA VAL A 219 11.60 -0.09 15.87
C VAL A 219 12.53 -0.49 17.01
N ALA A 220 12.56 0.27 18.11
CA ALA A 220 13.38 -0.06 19.28
C ALA A 220 12.98 -1.40 19.90
N ALA A 221 11.70 -1.70 19.99
CA ALA A 221 11.19 -2.99 20.51
C ALA A 221 11.66 -4.16 19.64
N SER A 222 11.63 -4.03 18.30
CA SER A 222 12.12 -5.05 17.39
C SER A 222 13.60 -5.37 17.56
N TYR A 223 14.43 -4.36 17.89
CA TYR A 223 15.84 -4.60 18.18
C TYR A 223 16.11 -5.13 19.59
N LEU A 224 15.29 -4.76 20.59
CA LEU A 224 15.49 -5.15 21.98
C LEU A 224 14.91 -6.53 22.31
N PHE A 225 13.86 -6.91 21.60
CA PHE A 225 13.12 -8.16 21.82
C PHE A 225 12.93 -8.93 20.50
N PRO A 226 14.01 -9.31 19.80
CA PRO A 226 13.87 -10.11 18.60
C PRO A 226 13.27 -11.47 18.96
N SER A 227 12.20 -11.88 18.29
CA SER A 227 11.69 -13.25 18.42
C SER A 227 12.74 -14.23 17.91
N ALA A 228 12.82 -15.39 18.54
CA ALA A 228 13.72 -16.44 18.12
C ALA A 228 13.38 -16.86 16.66
N PRO A 229 14.40 -17.05 15.77
CA PRO A 229 14.13 -17.51 14.41
C PRO A 229 13.32 -18.79 14.48
N ALA A 230 12.22 -18.86 13.73
CA ALA A 230 11.46 -20.10 13.58
C ALA A 230 12.42 -21.21 13.12
N GLU A 231 12.58 -22.24 13.95
CA GLU A 231 13.37 -23.41 13.58
C GLU A 231 12.78 -24.00 12.29
N VAL A 232 13.54 -23.85 11.19
CA VAL A 232 13.25 -24.60 9.98
C VAL A 232 13.43 -26.06 10.33
N THR A 233 12.34 -26.72 10.69
CA THR A 233 12.30 -28.19 10.82
C THR A 233 12.55 -28.75 9.41
N SER A 234 13.82 -28.95 9.09
CA SER A 234 14.22 -29.82 7.99
C SER A 234 13.79 -31.25 8.35
N SER A 235 12.58 -31.64 7.97
CA SER A 235 12.23 -33.03 7.86
C SER A 235 12.98 -33.63 6.66
N VAL A 236 14.23 -33.94 6.89
CA VAL A 236 14.94 -34.96 6.09
C VAL A 236 14.53 -36.27 6.75
N ASP A 237 13.52 -36.93 6.20
CA ASP A 237 13.25 -38.31 6.48
C ASP A 237 13.52 -39.13 5.20
N GLU A 238 14.29 -40.14 5.42
CA GLU A 238 14.84 -41.26 4.62
C GLU A 238 13.95 -41.83 3.51
#